data_9250c49577dcdd8ac899cda6507df5b8
#
_entry.id   9250c49577dcdd8ac899cda6507df5b8
#
_cell.length_a   1.000
_cell.length_b   1.000
_cell.length_c   1.000
_cell.angle_alpha   90.00
_cell.angle_beta   90.00
_cell.angle_gamma   90.00
#
_symmetry.space_group_name_H-M   'P 1'
#
loop_
_entity.id
_entity.type
_entity.pdbx_description
1 polymer ?
#
loop_
_entity_poly.entity_id
_entity_poly.type
_entity_poly.pdbx_seq_one_letter_code
_entity_poly.pdbx_strand_id
1 'polypeptide(L)'
;METYGLEKSGIINTKAIYRNLSPAELIEHALRRGEGKLSNTGALVVKTGKYTGRSAKDKFIVDTPAVHDEIAWGKVNRPIEESKFNALKAKIISYLQGKEVFIFDGFAGGDDKYKQSFRIINELASQNLFIHQLLRRPTTEQLDNFKQDYTIYVAPGFKSIPELDGTNSEAAIIINYESHEAIICGTYYCGEIKKSVFSIMNYVLPKKNVFPMHCSANVGKDNDSAVFFGLSGTGKTTLSADANRKLIGDDEHGWSDDSIFNFEGGCYAKCINLSAEGEPEIYNAIKFGALVENVVMDEETREFDFFDDSLAVNTRVGYPIEHIPNAELSGMCKSVPKTVIFLTADAYGVLPPISKLDRNQAMYYFVSGFTSKVAGTEIGITEPVPTFSTCFGEPFLPLDPSVYAKMLAEKVEKSGANVYLINTGWNGTGKRMKLSYTRAMVTAALTGDIEKSEFIKDDTFGVAVPTTIKGVPSELLIPANTWEDKKAYEERCQKLASSFVENFKKYTKMDADVVAAGPKLK
;
A
#
# COMPACT_ATOMS: atom_id res chain seq x y z
N MET A 1 -25.07 15.49 26.46
CA MET A 1 -24.05 15.38 25.36
C MET A 1 -24.36 14.08 24.63
N GLU A 2 -24.46 14.14 23.33
CA GLU A 2 -24.69 12.91 22.54
C GLU A 2 -23.43 12.05 22.58
N THR A 3 -23.59 10.76 22.90
CA THR A 3 -22.44 9.85 23.11
C THR A 3 -22.05 9.08 21.86
N TYR A 4 -22.90 9.08 20.83
CA TYR A 4 -22.75 8.34 19.59
C TYR A 4 -22.41 6.85 19.78
N GLY A 5 -22.83 6.28 20.95
CA GLY A 5 -22.60 4.89 21.29
C GLY A 5 -21.23 4.56 21.89
N LEU A 6 -20.42 5.56 22.26
CA LEU A 6 -19.12 5.36 22.92
C LEU A 6 -19.24 4.65 24.28
N GLU A 7 -20.37 4.78 24.96
CA GLU A 7 -20.64 4.07 26.22
C GLU A 7 -20.57 2.56 26.07
N LYS A 8 -20.91 2.01 24.89
CA LYS A 8 -20.78 0.58 24.60
C LYS A 8 -19.32 0.13 24.53
N SER A 9 -18.42 1.06 24.22
CA SER A 9 -16.97 0.85 24.22
C SER A 9 -16.33 1.14 25.59
N GLY A 10 -17.12 1.53 26.61
CA GLY A 10 -16.61 1.89 27.94
C GLY A 10 -16.07 3.31 28.05
N ILE A 11 -16.16 4.14 27.00
CA ILE A 11 -15.75 5.55 27.03
C ILE A 11 -16.98 6.38 27.45
N ILE A 12 -17.09 6.68 28.73
CA ILE A 12 -18.30 7.27 29.34
C ILE A 12 -18.09 8.67 29.91
N ASN A 13 -16.84 9.04 30.17
CA ASN A 13 -16.50 10.32 30.79
C ASN A 13 -15.53 11.08 29.89
N THR A 14 -16.05 11.77 28.90
CA THR A 14 -15.26 12.57 27.93
C THR A 14 -15.46 14.06 28.20
N LYS A 15 -14.46 14.87 27.87
CA LYS A 15 -14.56 16.33 27.89
C LYS A 15 -15.46 16.84 26.74
N ALA A 16 -15.32 16.25 25.56
CA ALA A 16 -16.16 16.48 24.40
C ALA A 16 -16.06 15.29 23.44
N ILE A 17 -17.09 15.10 22.63
CA ILE A 17 -17.13 14.09 21.56
C ILE A 17 -17.46 14.81 20.25
N TYR A 18 -16.64 14.58 19.26
CA TYR A 18 -16.80 15.10 17.92
C TYR A 18 -16.93 13.94 16.94
N ARG A 19 -17.95 13.96 16.10
CA ARG A 19 -18.22 12.87 15.14
C ARG A 19 -18.27 13.41 13.72
N ASN A 20 -17.45 12.84 12.82
CA ASN A 20 -17.40 13.17 11.40
C ASN A 20 -17.36 14.69 11.11
N LEU A 21 -16.52 15.41 11.87
CA LEU A 21 -16.30 16.83 11.62
C LEU A 21 -15.75 17.05 10.21
N SER A 22 -16.04 18.21 9.65
CA SER A 22 -15.46 18.65 8.37
C SER A 22 -13.95 18.86 8.47
N PRO A 23 -13.20 18.80 7.36
CA PRO A 23 -11.77 19.10 7.36
C PRO A 23 -11.42 20.45 7.97
N ALA A 24 -12.26 21.48 7.75
CA ALA A 24 -12.05 22.82 8.33
C ALA A 24 -12.11 22.78 9.86
N GLU A 25 -13.16 22.18 10.43
CA GLU A 25 -13.30 22.03 11.88
C GLU A 25 -12.18 21.21 12.50
N LEU A 26 -11.77 20.10 11.84
CA LEU A 26 -10.66 19.27 12.31
C LEU A 26 -9.33 20.04 12.31
N ILE A 27 -9.07 20.85 11.29
CA ILE A 27 -7.89 21.74 11.23
C ILE A 27 -7.94 22.77 12.35
N GLU A 28 -9.07 23.44 12.59
CA GLU A 28 -9.23 24.40 13.69
C GLU A 28 -8.97 23.76 15.05
N HIS A 29 -9.49 22.54 15.27
CA HIS A 29 -9.22 21.76 16.48
C HIS A 29 -7.73 21.43 16.61
N ALA A 30 -7.08 20.93 15.55
CA ALA A 30 -5.67 20.59 15.54
C ALA A 30 -4.78 21.80 15.86
N LEU A 31 -5.05 22.95 15.24
CA LEU A 31 -4.31 24.20 15.49
C LEU A 31 -4.48 24.67 16.94
N ARG A 32 -5.72 24.73 17.44
CA ARG A 32 -6.02 25.16 18.81
C ARG A 32 -5.38 24.27 19.86
N ARG A 33 -5.22 22.97 19.56
CA ARG A 33 -4.61 21.96 20.43
C ARG A 33 -3.09 21.86 20.28
N GLY A 34 -2.50 22.63 19.33
CA GLY A 34 -1.06 22.60 19.07
C GLY A 34 -0.57 21.31 18.40
N GLU A 35 -1.45 20.60 17.71
CA GLU A 35 -1.09 19.34 17.03
C GLU A 35 -0.26 19.58 15.76
N GLY A 36 -0.36 20.77 15.15
CA GLY A 36 0.35 21.12 13.91
C GLY A 36 0.29 22.60 13.58
N LYS A 37 0.78 22.94 12.39
CA LYS A 37 0.81 24.29 11.82
C LYS A 37 0.29 24.26 10.38
N LEU A 38 -0.21 25.39 9.87
CA LEU A 38 -0.55 25.50 8.44
C LEU A 38 0.68 25.89 7.62
N SER A 39 0.79 25.29 6.44
CA SER A 39 1.71 25.73 5.38
C SER A 39 1.16 26.95 4.62
N ASN A 40 1.95 27.54 3.74
CA ASN A 40 1.54 28.61 2.82
C ASN A 40 0.43 28.16 1.86
N THR A 41 0.31 26.86 1.58
CA THR A 41 -0.77 26.28 0.75
C THR A 41 -2.01 25.92 1.56
N GLY A 42 -1.99 26.09 2.88
CA GLY A 42 -3.09 25.77 3.79
C GLY A 42 -3.17 24.29 4.19
N ALA A 43 -2.19 23.44 3.84
CA ALA A 43 -2.12 22.08 4.34
C ALA A 43 -1.71 22.05 5.82
N LEU A 44 -2.29 21.13 6.61
CA LEU A 44 -1.90 20.92 8.00
C LEU A 44 -0.60 20.12 8.07
N VAL A 45 0.42 20.67 8.74
CA VAL A 45 1.73 20.05 8.90
C VAL A 45 1.89 19.55 10.33
N VAL A 46 2.21 18.26 10.49
CA VAL A 46 2.40 17.62 11.79
C VAL A 46 3.76 16.92 11.86
N LYS A 47 4.27 16.74 13.09
CA LYS A 47 5.46 15.95 13.39
C LYS A 47 5.05 14.70 14.15
N THR A 48 5.48 13.53 13.69
CA THR A 48 5.10 12.25 14.30
C THR A 48 6.08 11.75 15.37
N GLY A 49 7.10 12.54 15.68
CA GLY A 49 8.08 12.24 16.73
C GLY A 49 8.98 11.07 16.40
N LYS A 50 9.15 10.15 17.35
CA LYS A 50 10.05 8.99 17.25
C LYS A 50 9.72 8.05 16.08
N TYR A 51 8.43 7.84 15.83
CA TYR A 51 7.96 6.94 14.78
C TYR A 51 7.58 7.75 13.54
N THR A 52 8.49 7.83 12.59
CA THR A 52 8.27 8.52 11.31
C THR A 52 7.82 7.58 10.19
N GLY A 53 7.56 6.33 10.51
CA GLY A 53 7.10 5.28 9.62
C GLY A 53 6.46 4.14 10.41
N ARG A 54 6.02 3.10 9.70
CA ARG A 54 5.38 1.94 10.32
C ARG A 54 6.34 1.18 11.22
N SER A 55 5.83 0.78 12.38
CA SER A 55 6.55 -0.04 13.35
C SER A 55 6.19 -1.52 13.17
N ALA A 56 6.75 -2.14 12.12
CA ALA A 56 6.41 -3.51 11.72
C ALA A 56 6.68 -4.55 12.84
N LYS A 57 7.59 -4.24 13.76
CA LYS A 57 7.90 -5.12 14.91
C LYS A 57 6.84 -5.05 16.02
N ASP A 58 6.05 -3.99 16.05
CA ASP A 58 5.04 -3.69 17.08
C ASP A 58 3.61 -4.02 16.61
N LYS A 59 3.50 -4.68 15.44
CA LYS A 59 2.24 -5.20 14.93
C LYS A 59 2.01 -6.62 15.42
N PHE A 60 0.79 -6.86 15.97
CA PHE A 60 0.33 -8.15 16.48
C PHE A 60 -1.07 -8.47 15.99
N ILE A 61 -1.39 -9.75 15.98
CA ILE A 61 -2.73 -10.29 15.77
C ILE A 61 -3.10 -11.08 17.01
N VAL A 62 -4.32 -10.85 17.54
CA VAL A 62 -4.80 -11.61 18.68
C VAL A 62 -5.02 -13.05 18.28
N ASP A 63 -4.37 -13.96 18.99
CA ASP A 63 -4.49 -15.38 18.77
C ASP A 63 -5.69 -15.92 19.54
N THR A 64 -6.78 -16.20 18.84
CA THR A 64 -7.98 -16.81 19.39
C THR A 64 -8.31 -18.10 18.66
N PRO A 65 -9.02 -19.04 19.28
CA PRO A 65 -9.40 -20.30 18.65
C PRO A 65 -10.13 -20.15 17.31
N ALA A 66 -10.92 -19.06 17.16
CA ALA A 66 -11.70 -18.80 15.97
C ALA A 66 -10.87 -18.44 14.74
N VAL A 67 -9.66 -17.86 14.93
CA VAL A 67 -8.82 -17.37 13.83
C VAL A 67 -7.46 -18.06 13.75
N HIS A 68 -7.08 -18.87 14.75
CA HIS A 68 -5.75 -19.47 14.86
C HIS A 68 -5.30 -20.18 13.58
N ASP A 69 -6.13 -21.04 13.03
CA ASP A 69 -5.82 -21.86 11.87
C ASP A 69 -5.86 -21.08 10.55
N GLU A 70 -6.44 -19.89 10.55
CA GLU A 70 -6.56 -19.04 9.35
C GLU A 70 -5.33 -18.16 9.13
N ILE A 71 -4.63 -17.78 10.20
CA ILE A 71 -3.54 -16.81 10.15
C ILE A 71 -2.22 -17.49 9.75
N ALA A 72 -1.50 -16.87 8.82
CA ALA A 72 -0.12 -17.24 8.50
C ALA A 72 0.85 -16.70 9.56
N TRP A 73 0.91 -17.38 10.71
CA TRP A 73 1.76 -16.97 11.83
C TRP A 73 3.25 -16.96 11.47
N GLY A 74 3.98 -16.00 12.02
CA GLY A 74 5.43 -15.87 11.79
C GLY A 74 5.99 -14.51 12.17
N LYS A 75 7.08 -14.13 11.53
CA LYS A 75 7.77 -12.86 11.81
C LYS A 75 6.93 -11.61 11.52
N VAL A 76 5.99 -11.71 10.60
CA VAL A 76 5.10 -10.62 10.17
C VAL A 76 3.80 -10.61 10.98
N ASN A 77 3.11 -11.76 11.02
CA ASN A 77 1.90 -11.93 11.80
C ASN A 77 2.26 -12.55 13.14
N ARG A 78 2.50 -11.69 14.13
CA ARG A 78 2.91 -12.13 15.48
C ARG A 78 1.70 -12.33 16.35
N PRO A 79 1.60 -13.46 17.06
CA PRO A 79 0.51 -13.68 17.98
C PRO A 79 0.65 -12.82 19.24
N ILE A 80 -0.48 -12.41 19.79
CA ILE A 80 -0.59 -11.89 21.15
C ILE A 80 -1.80 -12.55 21.83
N GLU A 81 -1.69 -12.85 23.12
CA GLU A 81 -2.79 -13.43 23.88
C GLU A 81 -3.99 -12.47 23.98
N GLU A 82 -5.19 -13.01 23.91
CA GLU A 82 -6.43 -12.23 24.04
C GLU A 82 -6.52 -11.50 25.39
N SER A 83 -6.04 -12.12 26.47
CA SER A 83 -5.95 -11.52 27.81
C SER A 83 -5.11 -10.23 27.81
N LYS A 84 -3.99 -10.23 27.08
CA LYS A 84 -3.10 -9.04 26.93
C LYS A 84 -3.78 -7.95 26.11
N PHE A 85 -4.41 -8.32 24.99
CA PHE A 85 -5.19 -7.38 24.19
C PHE A 85 -6.29 -6.70 25.02
N ASN A 86 -7.10 -7.48 25.74
CA ASN A 86 -8.20 -6.97 26.56
C ASN A 86 -7.71 -6.05 27.70
N ALA A 87 -6.61 -6.42 28.37
CA ALA A 87 -5.99 -5.60 29.40
C ALA A 87 -5.45 -4.27 28.83
N LEU A 88 -4.74 -4.30 27.70
CA LEU A 88 -4.20 -3.10 27.06
C LEU A 88 -5.33 -2.19 26.53
N LYS A 89 -6.36 -2.77 25.90
CA LYS A 89 -7.56 -2.05 25.49
C LYS A 89 -8.23 -1.33 26.66
N ALA A 90 -8.39 -1.99 27.80
CA ALA A 90 -8.98 -1.38 29.01
C ALA A 90 -8.15 -0.18 29.50
N LYS A 91 -6.81 -0.26 29.45
CA LYS A 91 -5.92 0.87 29.77
C LYS A 91 -6.10 2.04 28.79
N ILE A 92 -6.19 1.75 27.49
CA ILE A 92 -6.43 2.78 26.44
C ILE A 92 -7.77 3.46 26.66
N ILE A 93 -8.83 2.70 26.92
CA ILE A 93 -10.16 3.23 27.23
C ILE A 93 -10.11 4.12 28.47
N SER A 94 -9.41 3.67 29.52
CA SER A 94 -9.19 4.46 30.74
C SER A 94 -8.43 5.76 30.46
N TYR A 95 -7.42 5.71 29.61
CA TYR A 95 -6.63 6.87 29.19
C TYR A 95 -7.45 7.90 28.40
N LEU A 96 -8.42 7.46 27.62
CA LEU A 96 -9.29 8.34 26.83
C LEU A 96 -10.38 9.04 27.67
N GLN A 97 -10.64 8.59 28.92
CA GLN A 97 -11.55 9.29 29.84
C GLN A 97 -11.02 10.70 30.13
N GLY A 98 -11.93 11.66 30.24
CA GLY A 98 -11.61 13.07 30.49
C GLY A 98 -11.01 13.84 29.30
N LYS A 99 -10.84 13.20 28.16
CA LYS A 99 -10.30 13.82 26.95
C LYS A 99 -11.39 14.27 25.97
N GLU A 100 -11.01 15.11 25.02
CA GLU A 100 -11.76 15.30 23.78
C GLU A 100 -11.49 14.08 22.89
N VAL A 101 -12.54 13.54 22.28
CA VAL A 101 -12.48 12.35 21.44
C VAL A 101 -13.08 12.64 20.06
N PHE A 102 -12.38 12.25 19.01
CA PHE A 102 -12.79 12.45 17.63
C PHE A 102 -13.16 11.10 17.01
N ILE A 103 -14.39 11.01 16.51
CA ILE A 103 -14.92 9.80 15.86
C ILE A 103 -15.00 10.03 14.37
N PHE A 104 -14.44 9.12 13.60
CA PHE A 104 -14.73 8.98 12.19
C PHE A 104 -15.52 7.68 11.98
N ASP A 105 -16.74 7.81 11.49
CA ASP A 105 -17.55 6.70 10.99
C ASP A 105 -17.53 6.76 9.47
N GLY A 106 -17.11 5.69 8.81
CA GLY A 106 -16.98 5.66 7.36
C GLY A 106 -16.70 4.27 6.81
N PHE A 107 -16.23 4.19 5.58
CA PHE A 107 -16.13 2.92 4.87
C PHE A 107 -14.76 2.73 4.22
N ALA A 108 -14.32 1.47 4.14
CA ALA A 108 -13.30 1.02 3.22
C ALA A 108 -13.97 0.21 2.10
N GLY A 109 -13.75 0.62 0.84
CA GLY A 109 -14.33 0.00 -0.35
C GLY A 109 -15.30 0.91 -1.10
N GLY A 110 -15.03 1.11 -2.40
CA GLY A 110 -15.87 1.89 -3.31
C GLY A 110 -17.09 1.13 -3.84
N ASP A 111 -17.10 -0.19 -3.70
CA ASP A 111 -18.24 -1.04 -4.09
C ASP A 111 -19.13 -1.31 -2.88
N ASP A 112 -20.39 -0.82 -2.95
CA ASP A 112 -21.35 -0.94 -1.86
C ASP A 112 -21.63 -2.39 -1.43
N LYS A 113 -21.44 -3.36 -2.32
CA LYS A 113 -21.63 -4.79 -2.04
C LYS A 113 -20.53 -5.36 -1.13
N TYR A 114 -19.33 -4.78 -1.16
CA TYR A 114 -18.16 -5.34 -0.50
C TYR A 114 -17.52 -4.41 0.51
N LYS A 115 -17.98 -3.16 0.59
CA LYS A 115 -17.45 -2.20 1.57
C LYS A 115 -17.59 -2.71 3.00
N GLN A 116 -16.64 -2.33 3.85
CA GLN A 116 -16.69 -2.57 5.30
C GLN A 116 -16.83 -1.23 6.01
N SER A 117 -17.62 -1.20 7.08
CA SER A 117 -17.81 -0.02 7.89
C SER A 117 -16.84 0.01 9.08
N PHE A 118 -16.20 1.15 9.26
CA PHE A 118 -15.21 1.38 10.31
C PHE A 118 -15.60 2.55 11.20
N ARG A 119 -15.56 2.32 12.51
CA ARG A 119 -15.55 3.39 13.51
C ARG A 119 -14.12 3.57 13.99
N ILE A 120 -13.56 4.76 13.81
CA ILE A 120 -12.21 5.09 14.26
C ILE A 120 -12.30 6.16 15.32
N ILE A 121 -11.82 5.85 16.52
CA ILE A 121 -11.88 6.70 17.71
C ILE A 121 -10.48 7.25 17.95
N ASN A 122 -10.28 8.53 17.69
CA ASN A 122 -8.98 9.19 17.76
C ASN A 122 -8.89 10.10 19.00
N GLU A 123 -7.71 10.11 19.61
CA GLU A 123 -7.30 11.13 20.58
C GLU A 123 -7.05 12.50 19.92
N LEU A 124 -6.55 12.49 18.66
CA LEU A 124 -6.10 13.69 17.94
C LEU A 124 -7.03 14.05 16.79
N ALA A 125 -7.30 15.37 16.65
CA ALA A 125 -8.03 15.92 15.52
C ALA A 125 -7.26 15.74 14.19
N SER A 126 -5.94 15.90 14.21
CA SER A 126 -5.07 15.72 13.06
C SER A 126 -5.12 14.30 12.49
N GLN A 127 -5.12 13.26 13.35
CA GLN A 127 -5.27 11.87 12.90
C GLN A 127 -6.68 11.58 12.40
N ASN A 128 -7.70 12.25 12.98
CA ASN A 128 -9.07 12.15 12.48
C ASN A 128 -9.21 12.83 11.11
N LEU A 129 -8.54 13.98 10.90
CA LEU A 129 -8.44 14.62 9.57
C LEU A 129 -7.80 13.65 8.55
N PHE A 130 -6.67 13.03 8.91
CA PHE A 130 -6.01 12.06 8.03
C PHE A 130 -6.98 10.97 7.59
N ILE A 131 -7.67 10.34 8.54
CA ILE A 131 -8.55 9.22 8.20
C ILE A 131 -9.84 9.67 7.48
N HIS A 132 -10.33 10.88 7.76
CA HIS A 132 -11.41 11.51 7.01
C HIS A 132 -11.03 11.70 5.53
N GLN A 133 -9.77 12.02 5.23
CA GLN A 133 -9.29 12.17 3.85
C GLN A 133 -9.02 10.82 3.18
N LEU A 134 -8.58 9.83 3.94
CA LEU A 134 -8.16 8.54 3.40
C LEU A 134 -9.29 7.53 3.23
N LEU A 135 -10.25 7.47 4.14
CA LEU A 135 -11.38 6.55 4.01
C LEU A 135 -12.56 7.19 3.26
N ARG A 136 -13.48 6.35 2.84
CA ARG A 136 -14.68 6.80 2.14
C ARG A 136 -15.68 7.37 3.15
N ARG A 137 -16.06 8.60 2.91
CA ARG A 137 -16.96 9.37 3.77
C ARG A 137 -18.41 8.91 3.55
N PRO A 138 -19.20 8.77 4.62
CA PRO A 138 -20.61 8.44 4.51
C PRO A 138 -21.42 9.63 3.98
N THR A 139 -22.55 9.34 3.36
CA THR A 139 -23.62 10.34 3.20
C THR A 139 -24.30 10.60 4.55
N THR A 140 -25.10 11.66 4.65
CA THR A 140 -25.89 11.95 5.86
C THR A 140 -26.78 10.78 6.26
N GLU A 141 -27.49 10.20 5.30
CA GLU A 141 -28.37 9.05 5.53
C GLU A 141 -27.60 7.81 6.04
N GLN A 142 -26.41 7.55 5.46
CA GLN A 142 -25.55 6.47 5.91
C GLN A 142 -25.00 6.72 7.33
N LEU A 143 -24.71 7.97 7.66
CA LEU A 143 -24.23 8.36 8.97
C LEU A 143 -25.31 8.23 10.05
N ASP A 144 -26.55 8.58 9.74
CA ASP A 144 -27.71 8.45 10.66
C ASP A 144 -28.01 6.98 11.01
N ASN A 145 -27.82 6.10 10.05
CA ASN A 145 -28.05 4.66 10.20
C ASN A 145 -26.78 3.83 10.38
N PHE A 146 -25.66 4.49 10.74
CA PHE A 146 -24.36 3.85 10.77
C PHE A 146 -24.25 2.73 11.81
N LYS A 147 -23.75 1.59 11.35
CA LYS A 147 -23.36 0.45 12.19
C LYS A 147 -21.97 0.04 11.73
N GLN A 148 -21.04 0.03 12.65
CA GLN A 148 -19.66 -0.39 12.36
C GLN A 148 -19.52 -1.91 12.31
N ASP A 149 -18.75 -2.38 11.33
CA ASP A 149 -18.25 -3.76 11.31
C ASP A 149 -17.00 -3.89 12.21
N TYR A 150 -16.15 -2.84 12.21
CA TYR A 150 -14.91 -2.79 12.99
C TYR A 150 -14.79 -1.49 13.77
N THR A 151 -14.16 -1.57 14.97
CA THR A 151 -13.79 -0.39 15.77
C THR A 151 -12.27 -0.33 15.95
N ILE A 152 -11.66 0.82 15.68
CA ILE A 152 -10.23 1.07 15.88
C ILE A 152 -10.05 2.18 16.91
N TYR A 153 -9.36 1.89 18.02
CA TYR A 153 -9.01 2.84 19.06
C TYR A 153 -7.60 3.36 18.83
N VAL A 154 -7.45 4.68 18.70
CA VAL A 154 -6.17 5.33 18.36
C VAL A 154 -5.80 6.32 19.44
N ALA A 155 -4.82 5.96 20.26
CA ALA A 155 -4.35 6.73 21.41
C ALA A 155 -2.83 6.92 21.35
N PRO A 156 -2.30 7.80 20.47
CA PRO A 156 -0.86 7.96 20.26
C PRO A 156 -0.09 8.40 21.51
N GLY A 157 -0.73 9.16 22.39
CA GLY A 157 -0.13 9.61 23.63
C GLY A 157 -0.06 8.53 24.74
N PHE A 158 -0.80 7.41 24.60
CA PHE A 158 -0.69 6.27 25.49
C PHE A 158 0.48 5.37 25.07
N LYS A 159 1.36 5.04 26.01
CA LYS A 159 2.52 4.16 25.77
C LYS A 159 2.31 2.83 26.45
N SER A 160 2.45 1.74 25.70
CA SER A 160 2.47 0.39 26.29
C SER A 160 3.75 0.14 27.07
N ILE A 161 3.68 -0.79 28.02
CA ILE A 161 4.82 -1.23 28.82
C ILE A 161 5.10 -2.68 28.42
N PRO A 162 6.18 -2.96 27.68
CA PRO A 162 6.46 -4.27 27.11
C PRO A 162 6.33 -5.44 28.08
N GLU A 163 6.89 -5.30 29.26
CA GLU A 163 6.93 -6.34 30.29
C GLU A 163 5.52 -6.69 30.85
N LEU A 164 4.62 -5.70 30.83
CA LEU A 164 3.25 -5.87 31.35
C LEU A 164 2.27 -6.24 30.25
N ASP A 165 2.40 -5.59 29.10
CA ASP A 165 1.42 -5.63 28.02
C ASP A 165 1.74 -6.70 26.96
N GLY A 166 2.96 -7.29 27.01
CA GLY A 166 3.39 -8.29 26.04
C GLY A 166 3.74 -7.71 24.66
N THR A 167 4.04 -6.40 24.60
CA THR A 167 4.43 -5.68 23.40
C THR A 167 5.95 -5.67 23.21
N ASN A 168 6.47 -5.24 22.07
CA ASN A 168 7.90 -5.16 21.83
C ASN A 168 8.50 -3.80 22.20
N SER A 169 7.70 -2.76 22.17
CA SER A 169 8.10 -1.39 22.51
C SER A 169 6.93 -0.64 23.15
N GLU A 170 7.10 0.67 23.34
CA GLU A 170 6.04 1.57 23.79
C GLU A 170 4.90 1.76 22.78
N ALA A 171 5.13 1.40 21.51
CA ALA A 171 4.11 1.39 20.47
C ALA A 171 3.49 -0.01 20.34
N ALA A 172 2.21 -0.06 20.03
CA ALA A 172 1.53 -1.31 19.70
C ALA A 172 0.41 -1.07 18.67
N ILE A 173 0.36 -1.96 17.67
CA ILE A 173 -0.69 -2.05 16.68
C ILE A 173 -1.24 -3.47 16.76
N ILE A 174 -2.42 -3.66 17.33
CA ILE A 174 -2.97 -4.99 17.60
C ILE A 174 -4.35 -5.11 16.97
N ILE A 175 -4.55 -6.14 16.15
CA ILE A 175 -5.82 -6.42 15.48
C ILE A 175 -6.41 -7.70 16.08
N ASN A 176 -7.65 -7.62 16.52
CA ASN A 176 -8.48 -8.76 16.92
C ASN A 176 -9.56 -8.99 15.86
N TYR A 177 -9.38 -10.01 15.03
CA TYR A 177 -10.32 -10.34 13.96
C TYR A 177 -11.62 -10.95 14.48
N GLU A 178 -11.61 -11.62 15.63
CA GLU A 178 -12.81 -12.22 16.21
C GLU A 178 -13.71 -11.17 16.85
N SER A 179 -13.16 -10.27 17.67
CA SER A 179 -13.96 -9.20 18.29
C SER A 179 -14.22 -8.02 17.36
N HIS A 180 -13.65 -8.01 16.13
CA HIS A 180 -13.72 -6.91 15.17
C HIS A 180 -13.20 -5.58 15.73
N GLU A 181 -12.09 -5.63 16.45
CA GLU A 181 -11.49 -4.47 17.09
C GLU A 181 -9.99 -4.37 16.77
N ALA A 182 -9.48 -3.15 16.78
CA ALA A 182 -8.05 -2.90 16.77
C ALA A 182 -7.67 -1.77 17.72
N ILE A 183 -6.44 -1.83 18.25
CA ILE A 183 -5.87 -0.77 19.06
C ILE A 183 -4.55 -0.31 18.47
N ILE A 184 -4.31 1.01 18.48
CA ILE A 184 -3.08 1.66 18.04
C ILE A 184 -2.68 2.63 19.12
N CYS A 185 -1.50 2.47 19.70
CA CYS A 185 -0.98 3.35 20.73
C CYS A 185 0.53 3.60 20.58
N GLY A 186 1.06 4.62 21.25
CA GLY A 186 2.48 4.95 21.31
C GLY A 186 3.11 5.44 20.01
N THR A 187 2.34 5.65 18.96
CA THR A 187 2.80 6.17 17.67
C THR A 187 1.85 7.23 17.13
N TYR A 188 2.41 8.33 16.65
CA TYR A 188 1.67 9.43 16.00
C TYR A 188 1.57 9.26 14.47
N TYR A 189 2.29 8.28 13.90
CA TYR A 189 2.33 8.05 12.47
C TYR A 189 0.98 7.53 11.95
N CYS A 190 0.32 8.34 11.12
CA CYS A 190 -1.05 8.07 10.63
C CYS A 190 -1.14 6.81 9.75
N GLY A 191 -0.04 6.44 9.08
CA GLY A 191 0.00 5.27 8.24
C GLY A 191 -0.31 3.94 8.94
N GLU A 192 -0.21 3.87 10.29
CA GLU A 192 -0.63 2.68 11.05
C GLU A 192 -2.15 2.49 11.03
N ILE A 193 -2.93 3.57 11.06
CA ILE A 193 -4.40 3.51 10.98
C ILE A 193 -4.81 2.97 9.61
N LYS A 194 -4.29 3.60 8.53
CA LYS A 194 -4.51 3.18 7.15
C LYS A 194 -4.20 1.70 6.95
N LYS A 195 -3.01 1.25 7.38
CA LYS A 195 -2.55 -0.12 7.14
C LYS A 195 -3.21 -1.15 8.04
N SER A 196 -3.76 -0.77 9.17
CA SER A 196 -4.63 -1.63 9.98
C SER A 196 -5.95 -1.92 9.25
N VAL A 197 -6.57 -0.90 8.66
CA VAL A 197 -7.75 -1.07 7.79
C VAL A 197 -7.42 -1.99 6.61
N PHE A 198 -6.30 -1.76 5.93
CA PHE A 198 -5.86 -2.61 4.83
C PHE A 198 -5.65 -4.07 5.25
N SER A 199 -5.02 -4.32 6.40
CA SER A 199 -4.85 -5.68 6.93
C SER A 199 -6.20 -6.35 7.23
N ILE A 200 -7.19 -5.60 7.74
CA ILE A 200 -8.54 -6.10 7.96
C ILE A 200 -9.22 -6.45 6.63
N MET A 201 -9.11 -5.59 5.62
CA MET A 201 -9.67 -5.87 4.28
C MET A 201 -9.02 -7.11 3.64
N ASN A 202 -7.70 -7.31 3.83
CA ASN A 202 -6.97 -8.51 3.37
C ASN A 202 -7.42 -9.81 4.07
N TYR A 203 -8.04 -9.71 5.25
CA TYR A 203 -8.62 -10.86 5.94
C TYR A 203 -10.08 -11.12 5.54
N VAL A 204 -10.88 -10.05 5.42
CA VAL A 204 -12.33 -10.15 5.23
C VAL A 204 -12.71 -10.46 3.79
N LEU A 205 -12.06 -9.80 2.81
CA LEU A 205 -12.47 -9.87 1.41
C LEU A 205 -12.25 -11.24 0.75
N PRO A 206 -11.17 -11.99 1.04
CA PRO A 206 -11.02 -13.36 0.51
C PRO A 206 -12.20 -14.26 0.87
N LYS A 207 -12.78 -14.12 2.06
CA LYS A 207 -13.97 -14.87 2.51
C LYS A 207 -15.24 -14.53 1.71
N LYS A 208 -15.22 -13.39 0.99
CA LYS A 208 -16.29 -12.93 0.09
C LYS A 208 -15.96 -13.14 -1.39
N ASN A 209 -14.91 -13.92 -1.71
CA ASN A 209 -14.39 -14.13 -3.06
C ASN A 209 -13.99 -12.83 -3.79
N VAL A 210 -13.52 -11.84 -3.03
CA VAL A 210 -12.94 -10.60 -3.56
C VAL A 210 -11.45 -10.59 -3.31
N PHE A 211 -10.67 -10.42 -4.36
CA PHE A 211 -9.20 -10.40 -4.27
C PHE A 211 -8.70 -9.03 -3.81
N PRO A 212 -8.17 -8.91 -2.59
CA PRO A 212 -7.58 -7.69 -2.10
C PRO A 212 -6.15 -7.53 -2.62
N MET A 213 -5.77 -6.32 -3.01
CA MET A 213 -4.53 -6.04 -3.71
C MET A 213 -3.82 -4.80 -3.17
N HIS A 214 -2.52 -4.92 -2.94
CA HIS A 214 -1.62 -3.79 -2.74
C HIS A 214 -1.12 -3.30 -4.10
N CYS A 215 -1.93 -2.52 -4.76
CA CYS A 215 -1.69 -2.05 -6.13
C CYS A 215 -2.32 -0.69 -6.36
N SER A 216 -1.84 0.08 -7.33
CA SER A 216 -2.58 1.18 -7.92
C SER A 216 -3.46 0.68 -9.07
N ALA A 217 -4.49 1.45 -9.42
CA ALA A 217 -5.39 1.11 -10.50
C ALA A 217 -5.85 2.35 -11.27
N ASN A 218 -6.03 2.18 -12.58
CA ASN A 218 -6.61 3.20 -13.45
C ASN A 218 -7.61 2.58 -14.44
N VAL A 219 -8.40 3.45 -15.07
CA VAL A 219 -9.39 3.06 -16.07
C VAL A 219 -9.30 3.95 -17.29
N GLY A 220 -9.29 3.34 -18.47
CA GLY A 220 -9.32 4.01 -19.77
C GLY A 220 -10.75 4.37 -20.20
N LYS A 221 -10.84 5.03 -21.36
CA LYS A 221 -12.12 5.53 -21.93
C LYS A 221 -13.11 4.41 -22.29
N ASP A 222 -12.59 3.22 -22.59
CA ASP A 222 -13.39 2.05 -22.97
C ASP A 222 -13.72 1.15 -21.78
N ASN A 223 -13.66 1.68 -20.56
CA ASN A 223 -13.84 0.93 -19.32
C ASN A 223 -12.82 -0.21 -19.14
N ASP A 224 -11.67 -0.09 -19.78
CA ASP A 224 -10.55 -1.02 -19.65
C ASP A 224 -9.72 -0.64 -18.41
N SER A 225 -9.93 -1.34 -17.33
CA SER A 225 -9.13 -1.10 -16.12
C SER A 225 -7.81 -1.87 -16.14
N ALA A 226 -6.82 -1.30 -15.47
CA ALA A 226 -5.52 -1.91 -15.27
C ALA A 226 -5.07 -1.77 -13.81
N VAL A 227 -4.31 -2.76 -13.33
CA VAL A 227 -3.74 -2.79 -11.99
C VAL A 227 -2.22 -2.88 -12.04
N PHE A 228 -1.58 -2.14 -11.13
CA PHE A 228 -0.13 -2.03 -11.06
C PHE A 228 0.34 -2.42 -9.66
N PHE A 229 0.91 -3.61 -9.53
CA PHE A 229 1.58 -4.03 -8.31
C PHE A 229 3.02 -3.56 -8.32
N GLY A 230 3.57 -3.30 -7.15
CA GLY A 230 4.96 -2.92 -7.04
C GLY A 230 5.30 -2.40 -5.65
N LEU A 231 6.55 -2.55 -5.26
CA LEU A 231 7.07 -2.03 -4.01
C LEU A 231 7.43 -0.55 -4.13
N SER A 232 7.77 0.07 -3.02
CA SER A 232 8.23 1.46 -3.01
C SER A 232 9.43 1.65 -3.94
N GLY A 233 9.42 2.69 -4.76
CA GLY A 233 10.51 3.03 -5.70
C GLY A 233 10.47 2.31 -7.04
N THR A 234 9.49 1.41 -7.29
CA THR A 234 9.31 0.76 -8.59
C THR A 234 8.50 1.60 -9.59
N GLY A 235 7.95 2.72 -9.16
CA GLY A 235 7.20 3.64 -10.04
C GLY A 235 5.69 3.40 -10.08
N LYS A 236 5.11 2.67 -9.11
CA LYS A 236 3.68 2.35 -9.05
C LYS A 236 2.79 3.59 -9.26
N THR A 237 2.94 4.62 -8.45
CA THR A 237 2.13 5.87 -8.54
C THR A 237 2.40 6.61 -9.85
N THR A 238 3.67 6.79 -10.22
CA THR A 238 4.09 7.53 -11.43
C THR A 238 3.60 6.88 -12.74
N LEU A 239 3.53 5.53 -12.78
CA LEU A 239 3.16 4.79 -13.99
C LEU A 239 1.66 4.54 -14.11
N SER A 240 0.94 4.53 -12.99
CA SER A 240 -0.53 4.45 -12.99
C SER A 240 -1.19 5.82 -13.26
N ALA A 241 -0.48 6.92 -13.01
CA ALA A 241 -0.89 8.27 -13.40
C ALA A 241 -0.67 8.46 -14.90
N ASP A 242 -1.77 8.60 -15.64
CA ASP A 242 -1.79 8.82 -17.10
C ASP A 242 -2.86 9.86 -17.42
N ALA A 243 -2.51 10.86 -18.24
CA ALA A 243 -3.44 11.93 -18.62
C ALA A 243 -4.68 11.42 -19.40
N ASN A 244 -4.59 10.24 -20.02
CA ASN A 244 -5.65 9.63 -20.83
C ASN A 244 -6.47 8.58 -20.06
N ARG A 245 -6.09 8.27 -18.79
CA ARG A 245 -6.74 7.27 -17.96
C ARG A 245 -7.05 7.86 -16.60
N LYS A 246 -8.24 7.61 -16.06
CA LYS A 246 -8.61 8.09 -14.72
C LYS A 246 -8.00 7.23 -13.64
N LEU A 247 -7.43 7.84 -12.62
CA LEU A 247 -6.93 7.15 -11.43
C LEU A 247 -8.13 6.65 -10.60
N ILE A 248 -8.20 5.34 -10.35
CA ILE A 248 -9.17 4.76 -9.40
C ILE A 248 -8.60 4.88 -7.99
N GLY A 249 -7.31 4.60 -7.82
CA GLY A 249 -6.56 4.77 -6.58
C GLY A 249 -5.09 4.41 -6.75
N ASP A 250 -4.27 4.82 -5.76
CA ASP A 250 -2.81 4.72 -5.84
C ASP A 250 -2.21 3.53 -5.08
N ASP A 251 -2.97 2.84 -4.18
CA ASP A 251 -2.35 1.89 -3.26
C ASP A 251 -3.14 0.61 -2.90
N GLU A 252 -4.47 0.67 -2.68
CA GLU A 252 -5.24 -0.44 -2.08
C GLU A 252 -6.57 -0.68 -2.81
N HIS A 253 -6.74 -1.87 -3.39
CA HIS A 253 -7.91 -2.19 -4.20
C HIS A 253 -8.47 -3.59 -3.92
N GLY A 254 -9.76 -3.77 -4.25
CA GLY A 254 -10.43 -5.05 -4.32
C GLY A 254 -10.84 -5.38 -5.74
N TRP A 255 -10.66 -6.64 -6.15
CA TRP A 255 -11.09 -7.17 -7.44
C TRP A 255 -12.18 -8.22 -7.21
N SER A 256 -13.43 -7.86 -7.50
CA SER A 256 -14.60 -8.76 -7.45
C SER A 256 -14.78 -9.53 -8.76
N ASP A 257 -15.88 -10.21 -8.95
CA ASP A 257 -16.17 -10.89 -10.22
C ASP A 257 -16.62 -9.92 -11.32
N ASP A 258 -17.06 -8.71 -10.96
CA ASP A 258 -17.68 -7.73 -11.87
C ASP A 258 -17.13 -6.30 -11.74
N SER A 259 -16.24 -6.06 -10.79
CA SER A 259 -15.67 -4.72 -10.54
C SER A 259 -14.24 -4.75 -10.02
N ILE A 260 -13.56 -3.61 -10.17
CA ILE A 260 -12.40 -3.23 -9.37
C ILE A 260 -12.74 -1.96 -8.60
N PHE A 261 -12.38 -1.90 -7.32
CA PHE A 261 -12.69 -0.76 -6.46
C PHE A 261 -11.55 -0.43 -5.51
N ASN A 262 -11.37 0.87 -5.27
CA ASN A 262 -10.45 1.39 -4.28
C ASN A 262 -11.02 1.20 -2.86
N PHE A 263 -10.21 0.82 -1.89
CA PHE A 263 -10.62 0.82 -0.48
C PHE A 263 -10.74 2.23 0.06
N GLU A 264 -9.98 3.15 -0.49
CA GLU A 264 -9.78 4.49 0.01
C GLU A 264 -10.62 5.54 -0.73
N GLY A 265 -10.82 6.69 -0.08
CA GLY A 265 -11.36 7.92 -0.65
C GLY A 265 -10.31 9.01 -0.83
N GLY A 266 -9.04 8.66 -0.70
CA GLY A 266 -7.90 9.57 -0.82
C GLY A 266 -6.61 8.84 -1.15
N CYS A 267 -5.50 9.58 -1.11
CA CYS A 267 -4.16 9.09 -1.40
C CYS A 267 -3.19 9.41 -0.25
N TYR A 268 -2.15 8.60 -0.10
CA TYR A 268 -1.11 8.79 0.90
C TYR A 268 0.28 8.63 0.28
N ALA A 269 0.81 9.74 -0.22
CA ALA A 269 2.02 9.78 -1.03
C ALA A 269 3.29 10.12 -0.23
N LYS A 270 4.46 9.76 -0.77
CA LYS A 270 5.75 10.24 -0.29
C LYS A 270 6.01 11.66 -0.76
N CYS A 271 6.69 12.46 0.09
CA CYS A 271 7.08 13.83 -0.23
C CYS A 271 8.58 14.02 -0.38
N ILE A 272 9.42 13.05 0.03
CA ILE A 272 10.87 13.19 -0.14
C ILE A 272 11.24 13.31 -1.62
N ASN A 273 12.02 14.33 -1.97
CA ASN A 273 12.40 14.71 -3.33
C ASN A 273 11.23 15.05 -4.27
N LEU A 274 10.07 15.43 -3.71
CA LEU A 274 8.91 15.84 -4.50
C LEU A 274 9.19 17.15 -5.22
N SER A 275 8.89 17.20 -6.51
CA SER A 275 8.97 18.43 -7.31
C SER A 275 7.73 18.59 -8.20
N ALA A 276 7.42 19.82 -8.56
CA ALA A 276 6.30 20.14 -9.45
C ALA A 276 6.46 19.55 -10.86
N GLU A 277 7.71 19.39 -11.31
CA GLU A 277 8.02 18.81 -12.63
C GLU A 277 7.96 17.29 -12.60
N GLY A 278 8.40 16.67 -11.49
CA GLY A 278 8.48 15.21 -11.34
C GLY A 278 7.15 14.56 -11.13
N GLU A 279 6.38 15.09 -10.17
CA GLU A 279 5.08 14.54 -9.72
C GLU A 279 4.06 15.67 -9.50
N PRO A 280 3.64 16.35 -10.58
CA PRO A 280 2.79 17.56 -10.51
C PRO A 280 1.45 17.30 -9.82
N GLU A 281 0.88 16.13 -9.95
CA GLU A 281 -0.41 15.77 -9.34
C GLU A 281 -0.31 15.73 -7.82
N ILE A 282 0.72 15.10 -7.27
CA ILE A 282 0.95 15.02 -5.82
C ILE A 282 1.31 16.42 -5.29
N TYR A 283 2.21 17.13 -6.00
CA TYR A 283 2.63 18.47 -5.61
C TYR A 283 1.43 19.44 -5.49
N ASN A 284 0.55 19.46 -6.50
CA ASN A 284 -0.62 20.32 -6.50
C ASN A 284 -1.76 19.84 -5.58
N ALA A 285 -1.70 18.61 -5.08
CA ALA A 285 -2.65 18.09 -4.09
C ALA A 285 -2.34 18.57 -2.66
N ILE A 286 -1.15 19.15 -2.41
CA ILE A 286 -0.74 19.68 -1.11
C ILE A 286 -1.35 21.06 -0.90
N LYS A 287 -2.59 21.11 -0.47
CA LYS A 287 -3.38 22.31 -0.23
C LYS A 287 -4.32 22.12 0.95
N PHE A 288 -5.17 23.10 1.25
CA PHE A 288 -6.14 23.04 2.34
C PHE A 288 -6.92 21.70 2.33
N GLY A 289 -7.00 21.07 3.50
CA GLY A 289 -7.57 19.75 3.68
C GLY A 289 -6.55 18.60 3.61
N ALA A 290 -5.36 18.80 3.05
CA ALA A 290 -4.27 17.81 3.12
C ALA A 290 -3.58 17.83 4.49
N LEU A 291 -3.06 16.67 4.91
CA LEU A 291 -2.21 16.53 6.10
C LEU A 291 -0.82 16.08 5.68
N VAL A 292 0.19 16.85 6.06
CA VAL A 292 1.61 16.60 5.74
C VAL A 292 2.35 16.14 6.99
N GLU A 293 3.07 15.02 6.90
CA GLU A 293 3.83 14.45 8.02
C GLU A 293 5.33 14.58 7.79
N ASN A 294 6.02 15.17 8.76
CA ASN A 294 7.49 15.22 8.90
C ASN A 294 8.24 15.92 7.75
N VAL A 295 7.57 16.69 6.91
CA VAL A 295 8.24 17.55 5.93
C VAL A 295 8.77 18.78 6.65
N VAL A 296 10.01 19.16 6.36
CA VAL A 296 10.59 20.41 6.86
C VAL A 296 9.86 21.59 6.21
N MET A 297 9.47 22.53 7.02
CA MET A 297 8.76 23.74 6.62
C MET A 297 9.44 24.95 7.24
N ASP A 298 9.75 25.95 6.43
CA ASP A 298 10.28 27.23 6.90
C ASP A 298 9.28 27.93 7.83
N GLU A 299 9.74 28.43 8.95
CA GLU A 299 8.86 29.00 9.99
C GLU A 299 8.26 30.36 9.61
N GLU A 300 8.91 31.14 8.73
CA GLU A 300 8.47 32.47 8.32
C GLU A 300 7.63 32.41 7.06
N THR A 301 8.15 31.76 5.99
CA THR A 301 7.49 31.68 4.68
C THR A 301 6.40 30.61 4.63
N ARG A 302 6.47 29.61 5.52
CA ARG A 302 5.59 28.44 5.54
C ARG A 302 5.70 27.57 4.29
N GLU A 303 6.82 27.67 3.57
CA GLU A 303 7.12 26.85 2.40
C GLU A 303 7.78 25.55 2.81
N PHE A 304 7.54 24.49 2.02
CA PHE A 304 8.13 23.16 2.26
C PHE A 304 9.51 23.05 1.63
N ASP A 305 10.43 22.40 2.34
CA ASP A 305 11.64 21.83 1.76
C ASP A 305 11.49 20.30 1.65
N PHE A 306 11.13 19.83 0.47
CA PHE A 306 10.95 18.40 0.18
C PHE A 306 12.28 17.66 0.01
N PHE A 307 13.42 18.37 -0.03
CA PHE A 307 14.75 17.77 -0.17
C PHE A 307 15.46 17.63 1.18
N ASP A 308 14.94 18.24 2.23
CA ASP A 308 15.45 18.11 3.59
C ASP A 308 14.87 16.86 4.27
N ASP A 309 15.72 15.88 4.57
CA ASP A 309 15.38 14.63 5.26
C ASP A 309 15.73 14.64 6.75
N SER A 310 16.10 15.78 7.31
CA SER A 310 16.55 15.92 8.71
C SER A 310 15.50 15.50 9.74
N LEU A 311 14.21 15.63 9.44
CA LEU A 311 13.12 15.13 10.28
C LEU A 311 12.81 13.65 9.99
N ALA A 312 12.78 13.26 8.74
CA ALA A 312 12.51 11.89 8.31
C ALA A 312 12.77 11.70 6.81
N VAL A 313 13.33 10.56 6.42
CA VAL A 313 13.35 10.11 5.01
C VAL A 313 11.94 9.71 4.53
N ASN A 314 11.06 9.29 5.44
CA ASN A 314 9.69 8.88 5.13
C ASN A 314 8.69 10.00 5.35
N THR A 315 8.91 11.15 4.70
CA THR A 315 7.95 12.26 4.67
C THR A 315 6.70 11.87 3.86
N ARG A 316 5.52 12.29 4.29
CA ARG A 316 4.24 11.88 3.69
C ARG A 316 3.24 13.01 3.57
N VAL A 317 2.30 12.85 2.63
CA VAL A 317 1.08 13.66 2.56
C VAL A 317 -0.14 12.77 2.34
N GLY A 318 -1.17 12.99 3.18
CA GLY A 318 -2.51 12.43 2.99
C GLY A 318 -3.45 13.50 2.44
N TYR A 319 -4.20 13.19 1.39
CA TYR A 319 -5.15 14.11 0.75
C TYR A 319 -6.33 13.33 0.15
N PRO A 320 -7.51 13.98 0.01
CA PRO A 320 -8.67 13.35 -0.59
C PRO A 320 -8.47 13.17 -2.10
N ILE A 321 -9.08 12.15 -2.69
CA ILE A 321 -8.94 11.82 -4.11
C ILE A 321 -9.40 12.97 -5.02
N GLU A 322 -10.30 13.82 -4.54
CA GLU A 322 -10.81 15.02 -5.22
C GLU A 322 -9.72 16.07 -5.49
N HIS A 323 -8.56 15.98 -4.84
CA HIS A 323 -7.41 16.83 -5.15
C HIS A 323 -6.73 16.44 -6.45
N ILE A 324 -6.96 15.24 -6.98
CA ILE A 324 -6.44 14.76 -8.25
C ILE A 324 -7.43 15.06 -9.37
N PRO A 325 -7.09 15.92 -10.35
CA PRO A 325 -8.03 16.36 -11.38
C PRO A 325 -8.57 15.24 -12.25
N ASN A 326 -7.76 14.21 -12.52
CA ASN A 326 -8.12 13.07 -13.37
C ASN A 326 -8.37 11.80 -12.56
N ALA A 327 -9.18 11.90 -11.49
CA ALA A 327 -9.56 10.77 -10.67
C ALA A 327 -10.96 10.23 -11.00
N GLU A 328 -11.17 8.93 -10.77
CA GLU A 328 -12.48 8.30 -10.77
C GLU A 328 -13.08 8.43 -9.37
N LEU A 329 -13.91 9.46 -9.16
CA LEU A 329 -14.41 9.83 -7.84
C LEU A 329 -15.34 8.78 -7.20
N SER A 330 -15.99 7.93 -8.01
CA SER A 330 -16.76 6.80 -7.48
C SER A 330 -15.87 5.81 -6.73
N GLY A 331 -14.57 5.80 -7.03
CA GLY A 331 -13.59 4.86 -6.50
C GLY A 331 -13.79 3.45 -7.01
N MET A 332 -14.48 3.26 -8.14
CA MET A 332 -14.66 1.93 -8.73
C MET A 332 -14.77 1.99 -10.25
N CYS A 333 -14.47 0.87 -10.89
CA CYS A 333 -14.78 0.61 -12.29
C CYS A 333 -15.66 -0.64 -12.34
N LYS A 334 -16.84 -0.53 -13.03
CA LYS A 334 -17.79 -1.65 -13.22
C LYS A 334 -17.33 -2.57 -14.34
N SER A 335 -16.05 -2.90 -14.36
CA SER A 335 -15.44 -3.92 -15.21
C SER A 335 -14.23 -4.49 -14.50
N VAL A 336 -13.84 -5.69 -14.89
CA VAL A 336 -12.65 -6.35 -14.36
C VAL A 336 -11.39 -5.89 -15.10
N PRO A 337 -10.21 -5.91 -14.46
CA PRO A 337 -8.94 -5.57 -15.11
C PRO A 337 -8.69 -6.41 -16.37
N LYS A 338 -8.29 -5.74 -17.43
CA LYS A 338 -7.80 -6.37 -18.67
C LYS A 338 -6.28 -6.50 -18.70
N THR A 339 -5.60 -5.71 -17.88
CA THR A 339 -4.14 -5.71 -17.80
C THR A 339 -3.69 -5.71 -16.35
N VAL A 340 -2.80 -6.64 -16.03
CA VAL A 340 -2.13 -6.73 -14.73
C VAL A 340 -0.64 -6.48 -14.95
N ILE A 341 -0.07 -5.52 -14.23
CA ILE A 341 1.34 -5.17 -14.34
C ILE A 341 2.02 -5.37 -12.99
N PHE A 342 3.08 -6.18 -12.98
CA PHE A 342 4.00 -6.29 -11.86
C PHE A 342 5.20 -5.41 -12.12
N LEU A 343 5.37 -4.37 -11.31
CA LEU A 343 6.51 -3.46 -11.38
C LEU A 343 7.64 -3.96 -10.48
N THR A 344 8.80 -4.07 -11.03
CA THR A 344 10.03 -4.38 -10.30
C THR A 344 11.13 -3.38 -10.64
N ALA A 345 12.20 -3.36 -9.85
CA ALA A 345 13.41 -2.62 -10.16
C ALA A 345 14.62 -3.54 -9.92
N ASP A 346 15.09 -4.18 -10.98
CA ASP A 346 16.29 -4.99 -10.95
C ASP A 346 17.52 -4.09 -11.03
N ALA A 347 18.38 -4.15 -10.03
CA ALA A 347 19.64 -3.41 -10.00
C ALA A 347 20.84 -4.23 -10.53
N TYR A 348 20.62 -5.48 -10.91
CA TYR A 348 21.66 -6.31 -11.54
C TYR A 348 21.71 -6.13 -13.06
N GLY A 349 20.64 -5.63 -13.67
CA GLY A 349 20.56 -5.37 -15.12
C GLY A 349 20.36 -6.62 -15.95
N VAL A 350 19.70 -7.64 -15.42
CA VAL A 350 19.54 -8.96 -16.06
C VAL A 350 18.09 -9.34 -16.32
N LEU A 351 17.12 -8.77 -15.58
CA LEU A 351 15.71 -8.97 -15.90
C LEU A 351 15.29 -8.19 -17.15
N PRO A 352 14.54 -8.84 -18.06
CA PRO A 352 13.99 -8.12 -19.22
C PRO A 352 13.17 -6.89 -18.80
N PRO A 353 13.25 -5.78 -19.58
CA PRO A 353 12.49 -4.57 -19.29
C PRO A 353 10.98 -4.77 -19.26
N ILE A 354 10.47 -5.68 -20.08
CA ILE A 354 9.09 -6.13 -20.07
C ILE A 354 9.00 -7.59 -20.50
N SER A 355 8.12 -8.34 -19.83
CA SER A 355 7.84 -9.75 -20.15
C SER A 355 6.36 -10.03 -20.00
N LYS A 356 5.82 -10.88 -20.88
CA LYS A 356 4.48 -11.46 -20.72
C LYS A 356 4.60 -12.73 -19.86
N LEU A 357 3.70 -12.89 -18.92
CA LEU A 357 3.67 -14.03 -18.01
C LEU A 357 2.48 -14.95 -18.31
N ASP A 358 2.72 -16.25 -18.28
CA ASP A 358 1.65 -17.22 -18.22
C ASP A 358 1.03 -17.29 -16.80
N ARG A 359 -0.01 -18.12 -16.63
CA ARG A 359 -0.73 -18.28 -15.36
C ARG A 359 0.18 -18.64 -14.19
N ASN A 360 1.04 -19.63 -14.37
CA ASN A 360 1.90 -20.12 -13.30
C ASN A 360 3.05 -19.16 -13.00
N GLN A 361 3.60 -18.52 -14.03
CA GLN A 361 4.57 -17.44 -13.90
C GLN A 361 3.96 -16.23 -13.17
N ALA A 362 2.73 -15.86 -13.50
CA ALA A 362 2.04 -14.78 -12.81
C ALA A 362 1.92 -15.07 -11.30
N MET A 363 1.55 -16.29 -10.91
CA MET A 363 1.53 -16.71 -9.50
C MET A 363 2.92 -16.65 -8.86
N TYR A 364 3.95 -17.17 -9.54
CA TYR A 364 5.32 -17.23 -9.04
C TYR A 364 5.88 -15.83 -8.78
N TYR A 365 5.81 -14.93 -9.78
CA TYR A 365 6.35 -13.58 -9.67
C TYR A 365 5.52 -12.70 -8.74
N PHE A 366 4.20 -12.89 -8.69
CA PHE A 366 3.34 -12.22 -7.71
C PHE A 366 3.70 -12.58 -6.28
N VAL A 367 3.81 -13.87 -5.98
CA VAL A 367 4.17 -14.35 -4.62
C VAL A 367 5.57 -13.92 -4.25
N SER A 368 6.50 -13.91 -5.20
CA SER A 368 7.88 -13.45 -4.95
C SER A 368 7.92 -11.96 -4.58
N GLY A 369 7.17 -11.09 -5.27
CA GLY A 369 7.11 -9.66 -4.98
C GLY A 369 8.50 -9.00 -4.98
N PHE A 370 9.26 -9.18 -6.07
CA PHE A 370 10.67 -8.81 -6.16
C PHE A 370 10.89 -7.32 -6.44
N THR A 371 11.93 -6.76 -5.80
CA THR A 371 12.62 -5.53 -6.21
C THR A 371 14.06 -5.56 -5.70
N SER A 372 14.88 -4.59 -6.08
CA SER A 372 16.21 -4.39 -5.49
C SER A 372 16.21 -3.15 -4.59
N LYS A 373 16.85 -3.26 -3.43
CA LYS A 373 17.32 -2.11 -2.65
C LYS A 373 18.67 -1.69 -3.21
N VAL A 374 18.82 -0.41 -3.44
CA VAL A 374 20.09 0.14 -3.97
C VAL A 374 20.82 0.95 -2.93
N ALA A 375 22.12 1.12 -3.10
CA ALA A 375 22.97 1.92 -2.21
C ALA A 375 22.37 3.32 -2.01
N GLY A 376 22.38 3.80 -0.76
CA GLY A 376 21.84 5.11 -0.40
C GLY A 376 20.32 5.20 -0.23
N THR A 377 19.55 4.11 -0.46
CA THR A 377 18.11 4.09 -0.22
C THR A 377 17.72 3.67 1.19
N GLU A 378 18.60 2.95 1.88
CA GLU A 378 18.49 2.58 3.30
C GLU A 378 19.88 2.58 3.98
N ILE A 379 19.89 2.86 5.27
CA ILE A 379 21.16 2.86 6.06
C ILE A 379 21.79 1.46 6.02
N GLY A 380 23.07 1.40 5.63
CA GLY A 380 23.88 0.17 5.61
C GLY A 380 23.84 -0.60 4.29
N ILE A 381 23.13 -0.14 3.27
CA ILE A 381 23.16 -0.75 1.94
C ILE A 381 24.23 -0.08 1.08
N THR A 382 25.30 -0.82 0.80
CA THR A 382 26.45 -0.38 -0.01
C THR A 382 26.45 -0.98 -1.43
N GLU A 383 25.75 -2.11 -1.62
CA GLU A 383 25.56 -2.77 -2.91
C GLU A 383 24.09 -3.11 -3.11
N PRO A 384 23.63 -3.29 -4.38
CA PRO A 384 22.26 -3.72 -4.65
C PRO A 384 21.95 -5.08 -4.01
N VAL A 385 20.83 -5.15 -3.29
CA VAL A 385 20.37 -6.37 -2.62
C VAL A 385 18.98 -6.74 -3.14
N PRO A 386 18.77 -7.99 -3.63
CA PRO A 386 17.44 -8.50 -3.94
C PRO A 386 16.56 -8.45 -2.70
N THR A 387 15.36 -7.93 -2.86
CA THR A 387 14.38 -7.82 -1.80
C THR A 387 13.07 -8.42 -2.27
N PHE A 388 12.46 -9.23 -1.41
CA PHE A 388 11.22 -9.91 -1.69
C PHE A 388 10.18 -9.52 -0.64
N SER A 389 8.99 -9.16 -1.10
CA SER A 389 7.84 -8.88 -0.24
C SER A 389 6.65 -9.65 -0.80
N THR A 390 6.27 -10.69 -0.11
CA THR A 390 5.22 -11.63 -0.53
C THR A 390 3.99 -10.91 -1.04
N CYS A 391 3.57 -11.26 -2.27
CA CYS A 391 2.40 -10.68 -2.96
C CYS A 391 2.45 -9.13 -3.03
N PHE A 392 3.66 -8.53 -3.06
CA PHE A 392 3.90 -7.08 -2.99
C PHE A 392 3.35 -6.39 -1.74
N GLY A 393 2.88 -7.16 -0.73
CA GLY A 393 2.18 -6.63 0.43
C GLY A 393 2.40 -7.43 1.72
N GLU A 394 3.52 -8.16 1.86
CA GLU A 394 3.79 -9.09 2.96
C GLU A 394 3.40 -8.57 4.36
N PRO A 395 3.68 -7.31 4.75
CA PRO A 395 3.33 -6.83 6.09
C PRO A 395 1.83 -6.74 6.38
N PHE A 396 0.98 -6.87 5.37
CA PHE A 396 -0.47 -6.64 5.45
C PHE A 396 -1.32 -7.89 5.21
N LEU A 397 -0.67 -9.02 4.93
CA LEU A 397 -1.35 -10.27 4.55
C LEU A 397 -1.49 -11.19 5.76
N PRO A 398 -2.70 -11.33 6.34
CA PRO A 398 -2.90 -12.24 7.47
C PRO A 398 -3.01 -13.70 7.06
N LEU A 399 -3.54 -14.01 5.86
CA LEU A 399 -3.74 -15.37 5.39
C LEU A 399 -2.49 -15.93 4.69
N ASP A 400 -2.50 -17.24 4.46
CA ASP A 400 -1.43 -17.90 3.70
C ASP A 400 -1.28 -17.31 2.29
N PRO A 401 -0.06 -17.03 1.82
CA PRO A 401 0.19 -16.46 0.48
C PRO A 401 -0.45 -17.24 -0.68
N SER A 402 -0.61 -18.56 -0.52
CA SER A 402 -1.26 -19.40 -1.53
C SER A 402 -2.72 -19.01 -1.78
N VAL A 403 -3.41 -18.47 -0.77
CA VAL A 403 -4.80 -17.97 -0.92
C VAL A 403 -4.84 -16.83 -1.92
N TYR A 404 -3.99 -15.82 -1.72
CA TYR A 404 -3.94 -14.64 -2.60
C TYR A 404 -3.46 -14.99 -4.01
N ALA A 405 -2.48 -15.89 -4.13
CA ALA A 405 -1.96 -16.34 -5.41
C ALA A 405 -3.04 -17.10 -6.23
N LYS A 406 -3.81 -17.98 -5.60
CA LYS A 406 -4.94 -18.68 -6.23
C LYS A 406 -6.02 -17.70 -6.67
N MET A 407 -6.37 -16.74 -5.81
CA MET A 407 -7.34 -15.70 -6.17
C MET A 407 -6.89 -14.88 -7.39
N LEU A 408 -5.62 -14.45 -7.45
CA LEU A 408 -5.07 -13.78 -8.63
C LEU A 408 -5.24 -14.65 -9.88
N ALA A 409 -4.82 -15.92 -9.82
CA ALA A 409 -4.87 -16.83 -10.95
C ALA A 409 -6.31 -17.02 -11.45
N GLU A 410 -7.27 -17.21 -10.55
CA GLU A 410 -8.69 -17.37 -10.87
C GLU A 410 -9.28 -16.09 -11.49
N LYS A 411 -8.94 -14.90 -10.93
CA LYS A 411 -9.41 -13.61 -11.47
C LYS A 411 -8.82 -13.34 -12.85
N VAL A 412 -7.53 -13.60 -13.07
CA VAL A 412 -6.87 -13.47 -14.38
C VAL A 412 -7.50 -14.43 -15.40
N GLU A 413 -7.72 -15.70 -15.04
CA GLU A 413 -8.32 -16.69 -15.92
C GLU A 413 -9.76 -16.30 -16.33
N LYS A 414 -10.60 -15.93 -15.36
CA LYS A 414 -11.98 -15.51 -15.60
C LYS A 414 -12.09 -14.23 -16.44
N SER A 415 -11.20 -13.26 -16.21
CA SER A 415 -11.24 -11.98 -16.93
C SER A 415 -10.56 -12.03 -18.31
N GLY A 416 -9.70 -13.02 -18.53
CA GLY A 416 -8.81 -13.06 -19.70
C GLY A 416 -7.75 -11.97 -19.70
N ALA A 417 -7.41 -11.43 -18.52
CA ALA A 417 -6.43 -10.37 -18.39
C ALA A 417 -5.02 -10.83 -18.80
N ASN A 418 -4.29 -9.97 -19.52
CA ASN A 418 -2.88 -10.18 -19.77
C ASN A 418 -2.06 -9.75 -18.55
N VAL A 419 -1.03 -10.52 -18.21
CA VAL A 419 -0.13 -10.23 -17.10
C VAL A 419 1.27 -9.94 -17.62
N TYR A 420 1.84 -8.81 -17.18
CA TYR A 420 3.18 -8.39 -17.57
C TYR A 420 4.05 -8.10 -16.34
N LEU A 421 5.32 -8.48 -16.43
CA LEU A 421 6.37 -8.06 -15.51
C LEU A 421 7.16 -6.93 -16.17
N ILE A 422 7.19 -5.74 -15.58
CA ILE A 422 7.92 -4.59 -16.10
C ILE A 422 9.04 -4.21 -15.12
N ASN A 423 10.26 -4.22 -15.62
CA ASN A 423 11.46 -3.84 -14.90
C ASN A 423 11.80 -2.38 -15.14
N THR A 424 11.65 -1.54 -14.11
CA THR A 424 11.98 -0.10 -14.11
C THR A 424 13.40 0.17 -13.60
N GLY A 425 14.18 -0.89 -13.38
CA GLY A 425 15.53 -0.86 -12.81
C GLY A 425 16.62 -0.48 -13.82
N TRP A 426 17.74 -1.16 -13.70
CA TRP A 426 18.96 -0.88 -14.47
C TRP A 426 19.13 -1.88 -15.62
N ASN A 427 19.93 -1.50 -16.61
CA ASN A 427 20.39 -2.37 -17.68
C ASN A 427 21.88 -2.72 -17.50
N GLY A 428 22.44 -3.53 -18.40
CA GLY A 428 23.83 -3.99 -18.35
C GLY A 428 24.88 -2.88 -18.42
N THR A 429 24.51 -1.67 -18.89
CA THR A 429 25.42 -0.51 -18.89
C THR A 429 25.47 0.21 -17.54
N GLY A 430 24.78 -0.28 -16.52
CA GLY A 430 24.66 0.37 -15.22
C GLY A 430 23.77 1.61 -15.19
N LYS A 431 23.00 1.85 -16.25
CA LYS A 431 22.06 2.96 -16.34
C LYS A 431 20.64 2.49 -16.02
N ARG A 432 19.91 3.29 -15.22
CA ARG A 432 18.49 3.04 -14.97
C ARG A 432 17.67 3.24 -16.25
N MET A 433 16.64 2.43 -16.44
CA MET A 433 15.69 2.54 -17.53
C MET A 433 15.07 3.94 -17.56
N LYS A 434 15.09 4.59 -18.72
CA LYS A 434 14.45 5.90 -18.87
C LYS A 434 12.95 5.80 -18.66
N LEU A 435 12.37 6.75 -17.93
CA LEU A 435 10.92 6.79 -17.67
C LEU A 435 10.10 6.80 -18.98
N SER A 436 10.59 7.47 -20.04
CA SER A 436 9.95 7.47 -21.35
C SER A 436 9.83 6.08 -21.96
N TYR A 437 10.85 5.22 -21.82
CA TYR A 437 10.82 3.84 -22.31
C TYR A 437 9.86 2.99 -21.45
N THR A 438 9.89 3.16 -20.14
CA THR A 438 8.96 2.46 -19.26
C THR A 438 7.51 2.83 -19.57
N ARG A 439 7.23 4.12 -19.79
CA ARG A 439 5.89 4.57 -20.21
C ARG A 439 5.47 4.00 -21.57
N ALA A 440 6.39 3.91 -22.53
CA ALA A 440 6.11 3.28 -23.81
C ALA A 440 5.75 1.79 -23.67
N MET A 441 6.46 1.05 -22.81
CA MET A 441 6.17 -0.36 -22.50
C MET A 441 4.82 -0.50 -21.81
N VAL A 442 4.51 0.33 -20.82
CA VAL A 442 3.21 0.35 -20.15
C VAL A 442 2.09 0.65 -21.15
N THR A 443 2.25 1.66 -22.00
CA THR A 443 1.27 2.00 -23.04
C THR A 443 1.05 0.81 -23.98
N ALA A 444 2.11 0.16 -24.46
CA ALA A 444 1.99 -0.99 -25.34
C ALA A 444 1.25 -2.17 -24.68
N ALA A 445 1.45 -2.39 -23.38
CA ALA A 445 0.72 -3.38 -22.60
C ALA A 445 -0.77 -3.02 -22.44
N LEU A 446 -1.08 -1.75 -22.16
CA LEU A 446 -2.44 -1.26 -21.95
C LEU A 446 -3.27 -1.23 -23.24
N THR A 447 -2.65 -0.88 -24.38
CA THR A 447 -3.32 -0.83 -25.70
C THR A 447 -3.39 -2.19 -26.38
N GLY A 448 -2.65 -3.19 -25.88
CA GLY A 448 -2.48 -4.49 -26.55
C GLY A 448 -1.53 -4.46 -27.75
N ASP A 449 -0.86 -3.33 -28.02
CA ASP A 449 0.11 -3.25 -29.12
C ASP A 449 1.30 -4.18 -28.95
N ILE A 450 1.64 -4.53 -27.71
CA ILE A 450 2.69 -5.49 -27.38
C ILE A 450 2.43 -6.88 -28.00
N GLU A 451 1.16 -7.27 -28.18
CA GLU A 451 0.78 -8.57 -28.77
C GLU A 451 1.09 -8.66 -30.27
N LYS A 452 1.44 -7.54 -30.92
CA LYS A 452 1.89 -7.49 -32.33
C LYS A 452 3.37 -7.83 -32.49
N SER A 453 4.11 -7.88 -31.39
CA SER A 453 5.53 -8.24 -31.38
C SER A 453 5.70 -9.78 -31.45
N GLU A 454 6.81 -10.22 -32.00
CA GLU A 454 7.29 -11.57 -31.77
C GLU A 454 7.85 -11.68 -30.35
N PHE A 455 7.61 -12.82 -29.70
CA PHE A 455 8.13 -13.09 -28.36
C PHE A 455 9.20 -14.17 -28.41
N ILE A 456 10.28 -13.96 -27.68
CA ILE A 456 11.31 -14.97 -27.41
C ILE A 456 11.24 -15.36 -25.94
N LYS A 457 11.60 -16.61 -25.65
CA LYS A 457 11.65 -17.10 -24.27
C LYS A 457 13.02 -16.80 -23.68
N ASP A 458 13.05 -16.16 -22.50
CA ASP A 458 14.28 -16.00 -21.73
C ASP A 458 14.71 -17.33 -21.12
N ASP A 459 16.00 -17.69 -21.30
CA ASP A 459 16.52 -18.99 -20.91
C ASP A 459 16.61 -19.18 -19.39
N THR A 460 16.85 -18.11 -18.64
CA THR A 460 17.04 -18.14 -17.17
C THR A 460 15.72 -17.95 -16.44
N PHE A 461 14.99 -16.87 -16.77
CA PHE A 461 13.75 -16.52 -16.06
C PHE A 461 12.51 -17.17 -16.67
N GLY A 462 12.63 -17.79 -17.84
CA GLY A 462 11.57 -18.54 -18.51
C GLY A 462 10.43 -17.71 -19.09
N VAL A 463 10.48 -16.40 -18.96
CA VAL A 463 9.43 -15.45 -19.35
C VAL A 463 9.45 -15.14 -20.83
N ALA A 464 8.30 -14.73 -21.40
CA ALA A 464 8.20 -14.34 -22.81
C ALA A 464 8.52 -12.84 -22.98
N VAL A 465 9.56 -12.54 -23.77
CA VAL A 465 10.11 -11.20 -23.97
C VAL A 465 9.77 -10.73 -25.39
N PRO A 466 9.12 -9.56 -25.56
CA PRO A 466 8.86 -9.02 -26.89
C PRO A 466 10.16 -8.53 -27.54
N THR A 467 10.29 -8.73 -28.86
CA THR A 467 11.47 -8.31 -29.62
C THR A 467 11.42 -6.87 -30.07
N THR A 468 10.22 -6.27 -30.13
CA THR A 468 10.01 -4.89 -30.57
C THR A 468 8.90 -4.21 -29.76
N ILE A 469 9.13 -2.95 -29.38
CA ILE A 469 8.10 -2.06 -28.82
C ILE A 469 8.32 -0.66 -29.39
N LYS A 470 7.26 -0.05 -29.88
CA LYS A 470 7.32 1.32 -30.42
C LYS A 470 7.83 2.30 -29.34
N GLY A 471 8.87 3.05 -29.67
CA GLY A 471 9.47 4.04 -28.77
C GLY A 471 10.50 3.48 -27.78
N VAL A 472 10.82 2.18 -27.86
CA VAL A 472 11.89 1.55 -27.08
C VAL A 472 12.93 0.97 -28.04
N PRO A 473 14.23 1.28 -27.88
CA PRO A 473 15.29 0.63 -28.65
C PRO A 473 15.27 -0.89 -28.45
N SER A 474 15.24 -1.65 -29.55
CA SER A 474 15.08 -3.12 -29.50
C SER A 474 16.22 -3.82 -28.76
N GLU A 475 17.43 -3.26 -28.81
CA GLU A 475 18.58 -3.78 -28.08
C GLU A 475 18.39 -3.76 -26.55
N LEU A 476 17.56 -2.84 -26.03
CA LEU A 476 17.27 -2.76 -24.60
C LEU A 476 16.30 -3.84 -24.13
N LEU A 477 15.45 -4.38 -25.03
CA LEU A 477 14.45 -5.38 -24.67
C LEU A 477 15.07 -6.70 -24.28
N ILE A 478 16.25 -7.00 -24.80
CA ILE A 478 17.02 -8.22 -24.51
C ILE A 478 18.22 -7.85 -23.62
N PRO A 479 18.18 -8.09 -22.31
CA PRO A 479 19.22 -7.61 -21.39
C PRO A 479 20.64 -8.00 -21.79
N ALA A 480 20.84 -9.22 -22.29
CA ALA A 480 22.12 -9.70 -22.78
C ALA A 480 22.78 -8.76 -23.80
N ASN A 481 21.99 -8.04 -24.61
CA ASN A 481 22.53 -7.11 -25.62
C ASN A 481 23.13 -5.85 -25.00
N THR A 482 22.79 -5.54 -23.76
CA THR A 482 23.30 -4.36 -23.05
C THR A 482 24.61 -4.64 -22.27
N TRP A 483 25.05 -5.90 -22.22
CA TRP A 483 26.27 -6.32 -21.56
C TRP A 483 27.42 -6.52 -22.55
N GLU A 484 28.57 -5.94 -22.27
CA GLU A 484 29.80 -6.20 -23.02
C GLU A 484 30.35 -7.59 -22.73
N ASP A 485 30.43 -7.95 -21.44
CA ASP A 485 30.88 -9.27 -20.97
C ASP A 485 29.67 -10.22 -20.79
N LYS A 486 29.54 -11.16 -21.70
CA LYS A 486 28.46 -12.16 -21.69
C LYS A 486 28.58 -13.16 -20.54
N LYS A 487 29.80 -13.44 -20.08
CA LYS A 487 30.02 -14.33 -18.94
C LYS A 487 29.58 -13.66 -17.64
N ALA A 488 29.93 -12.41 -17.46
CA ALA A 488 29.47 -11.62 -16.31
C ALA A 488 27.93 -11.49 -16.31
N TYR A 489 27.30 -11.33 -17.48
CA TYR A 489 25.83 -11.37 -17.61
C TYR A 489 25.25 -12.70 -17.09
N GLU A 490 25.77 -13.84 -17.55
CA GLU A 490 25.29 -15.17 -17.14
C GLU A 490 25.47 -15.39 -15.62
N GLU A 491 26.63 -15.02 -15.06
CA GLU A 491 26.89 -15.10 -13.62
C GLU A 491 25.89 -14.27 -12.81
N ARG A 492 25.56 -13.07 -13.27
CA ARG A 492 24.54 -12.21 -12.64
C ARG A 492 23.13 -12.76 -12.76
N CYS A 493 22.77 -13.33 -13.92
CA CYS A 493 21.50 -14.03 -14.11
C CYS A 493 21.35 -15.18 -13.11
N GLN A 494 22.38 -16.03 -12.98
CA GLN A 494 22.34 -17.16 -12.07
C GLN A 494 22.28 -16.71 -10.60
N LYS A 495 22.96 -15.62 -10.23
CA LYS A 495 22.88 -15.04 -8.88
C LYS A 495 21.46 -14.58 -8.55
N LEU A 496 20.80 -13.85 -9.46
CA LEU A 496 19.43 -13.40 -9.25
C LEU A 496 18.45 -14.57 -9.25
N ALA A 497 18.58 -15.49 -10.19
CA ALA A 497 17.77 -16.71 -10.26
C ALA A 497 17.86 -17.53 -8.96
N SER A 498 19.06 -17.71 -8.41
CA SER A 498 19.27 -18.37 -7.12
C SER A 498 18.54 -17.67 -5.98
N SER A 499 18.54 -16.32 -5.98
CA SER A 499 17.81 -15.54 -4.96
C SER A 499 16.30 -15.75 -5.02
N PHE A 500 15.72 -15.84 -6.24
CA PHE A 500 14.31 -16.19 -6.43
C PHE A 500 14.00 -17.60 -5.94
N VAL A 501 14.77 -18.60 -6.37
CA VAL A 501 14.58 -20.00 -5.97
C VAL A 501 14.69 -20.16 -4.45
N GLU A 502 15.68 -19.54 -3.82
CA GLU A 502 15.86 -19.60 -2.37
C GLU A 502 14.70 -18.93 -1.63
N ASN A 503 14.28 -17.73 -2.06
CA ASN A 503 13.11 -17.06 -1.47
C ASN A 503 11.84 -17.90 -1.61
N PHE A 504 11.68 -18.62 -2.71
CA PHE A 504 10.45 -19.37 -2.99
C PHE A 504 10.30 -20.62 -2.12
N LYS A 505 11.36 -21.17 -1.55
CA LYS A 505 11.33 -22.35 -0.65
C LYS A 505 10.44 -22.17 0.59
N LYS A 506 10.22 -20.93 1.02
CA LYS A 506 9.34 -20.63 2.17
C LYS A 506 7.85 -20.90 1.89
N TYR A 507 7.46 -20.99 0.61
CA TYR A 507 6.05 -21.13 0.21
C TYR A 507 5.70 -22.62 -0.01
N THR A 508 5.58 -23.38 1.07
CA THR A 508 5.43 -24.84 1.06
C THR A 508 4.06 -25.33 0.59
N LYS A 509 3.06 -24.44 0.50
CA LYS A 509 1.69 -24.78 0.05
C LYS A 509 1.43 -24.40 -1.41
N MET A 510 2.46 -24.02 -2.17
CA MET A 510 2.32 -23.73 -3.61
C MET A 510 2.31 -25.01 -4.42
N ASP A 511 1.50 -25.01 -5.50
CA ASP A 511 1.42 -26.12 -6.45
C ASP A 511 2.76 -26.32 -7.17
N ALA A 512 3.10 -27.58 -7.47
CA ALA A 512 4.39 -27.93 -8.10
C ALA A 512 4.61 -27.21 -9.44
N ASP A 513 3.55 -27.02 -10.23
CA ASP A 513 3.61 -26.34 -11.53
C ASP A 513 3.97 -24.85 -11.37
N VAL A 514 3.52 -24.22 -10.27
CA VAL A 514 3.90 -22.84 -9.95
C VAL A 514 5.37 -22.76 -9.55
N VAL A 515 5.85 -23.72 -8.73
CA VAL A 515 7.27 -23.80 -8.36
C VAL A 515 8.15 -23.99 -9.61
N ALA A 516 7.71 -24.84 -10.54
CA ALA A 516 8.43 -25.13 -11.80
C ALA A 516 8.43 -23.96 -12.79
N ALA A 517 7.51 -22.99 -12.63
CA ALA A 517 7.44 -21.78 -13.47
C ALA A 517 8.46 -20.70 -13.10
N GLY A 518 9.21 -20.89 -12.02
CA GLY A 518 10.28 -19.99 -11.58
C GLY A 518 11.54 -20.05 -12.44
N PRO A 519 12.54 -19.20 -12.12
CA PRO A 519 13.83 -19.18 -12.79
C PRO A 519 14.55 -20.54 -12.74
N LYS A 520 15.29 -20.84 -13.81
CA LYS A 520 16.07 -22.06 -13.93
C LYS A 520 17.52 -21.83 -13.54
N LEU A 521 18.04 -22.69 -12.68
CA LEU A 521 19.46 -22.74 -12.35
C LEU A 521 20.17 -23.69 -13.34
N LYS A 522 21.32 -23.21 -13.86
CA LYS A 522 22.22 -24.04 -14.69
C LYS A 522 23.12 -24.89 -13.81
#